data_d60945fe91358a5e559d95ec8e3e7e2c
#
_entry.id   d60945fe91358a5e559d95ec8e3e7e2c
#
_cell.length_a   1.000
_cell.length_b   1.000
_cell.length_c   1.000
_cell.angle_alpha   90.00
_cell.angle_beta   90.00
_cell.angle_gamma   90.00
#
_symmetry.space_group_name_H-M   'P 1'
#
loop_
_entity.id
_entity.type
_entity.pdbx_description
1 polymer ?
#
loop_
_entity_poly.entity_id
_entity_poly.type
_entity_poly.pdbx_seq_one_letter_code
_entity_poly.pdbx_strand_id
1 'polypeptide(L)'
;MADRLEHTEQVRRQMLSDLAHEMGTPLSVLTVYLDGLQDGAVDWNNATHTIMADQLTRLTRLMEDIDDVSRAQEHRIDLDLAEEGLGDLLHTAAAAAGEAYADKGVDLQVETITDTARVLVDRQRFGQVMSNLLSNALRHTPAGGQVRISVHRQGASTALIHVADDGEGIPPDQLGHIFERFYRGDAARSRDNGGAGIGLTISKALIEAHGGTLTATSPGPGRGAVFTLRLPLSPPDSEEAAR
;
A
#
# COMPACT_ATOMS: atom_id res chain seq x y z
N MET A 1 -27.29 16.00 -12.66
CA MET A 1 -27.30 15.84 -11.17
C MET A 1 -27.75 14.42 -10.80
N ALA A 2 -28.76 13.86 -11.45
CA ALA A 2 -29.23 12.48 -11.26
C ALA A 2 -28.11 11.45 -11.55
N ASP A 3 -27.43 11.57 -12.69
CA ASP A 3 -26.36 10.64 -13.10
C ASP A 3 -25.18 10.56 -12.08
N ARG A 4 -24.86 11.66 -11.42
CA ARG A 4 -23.83 11.70 -10.38
C ARG A 4 -24.26 10.97 -9.10
N LEU A 5 -25.52 11.10 -8.74
CA LEU A 5 -26.10 10.41 -7.57
C LEU A 5 -26.17 8.90 -7.83
N GLU A 6 -26.63 8.49 -9.02
CA GLU A 6 -26.69 7.07 -9.40
C GLU A 6 -25.31 6.43 -9.43
N HIS A 7 -24.31 7.12 -9.99
CA HIS A 7 -22.94 6.65 -10.00
C HIS A 7 -22.37 6.48 -8.58
N THR A 8 -22.61 7.46 -7.69
CA THR A 8 -22.16 7.39 -6.29
C THR A 8 -22.82 6.23 -5.53
N GLU A 9 -24.11 5.99 -5.75
CA GLU A 9 -24.84 4.88 -5.16
C GLU A 9 -24.34 3.52 -5.69
N GLN A 10 -24.04 3.43 -6.98
CA GLN A 10 -23.52 2.21 -7.59
C GLN A 10 -22.13 1.87 -7.06
N VAL A 11 -21.24 2.86 -6.96
CA VAL A 11 -19.91 2.72 -6.36
C VAL A 11 -20.03 2.27 -4.90
N ARG A 12 -20.95 2.85 -4.13
CA ARG A 12 -21.19 2.47 -2.73
C ARG A 12 -21.69 1.02 -2.59
N ARG A 13 -22.61 0.58 -3.44
CA ARG A 13 -23.11 -0.80 -3.43
C ARG A 13 -22.02 -1.80 -3.78
N GLN A 14 -21.24 -1.49 -4.80
CA GLN A 14 -20.11 -2.32 -5.19
C GLN A 14 -19.11 -2.44 -4.03
N MET A 15 -18.78 -1.33 -3.37
CA MET A 15 -17.95 -1.27 -2.18
C MET A 15 -18.39 -2.24 -1.10
N LEU A 16 -19.66 -2.19 -0.71
CA LEU A 16 -20.21 -3.06 0.34
C LEU A 16 -20.15 -4.54 -0.07
N SER A 17 -20.37 -4.83 -1.34
CA SER A 17 -20.27 -6.18 -1.89
C SER A 17 -18.82 -6.71 -1.85
N ASP A 18 -17.85 -5.88 -2.25
CA ASP A 18 -16.44 -6.26 -2.28
C ASP A 18 -15.89 -6.42 -0.85
N LEU A 19 -16.27 -5.54 0.07
CA LEU A 19 -15.93 -5.68 1.49
C LEU A 19 -16.51 -6.95 2.10
N ALA A 20 -17.79 -7.25 1.84
CA ALA A 20 -18.41 -8.47 2.33
C ALA A 20 -17.67 -9.72 1.80
N HIS A 21 -17.24 -9.70 0.56
CA HIS A 21 -16.47 -10.79 -0.04
C HIS A 21 -15.06 -10.92 0.57
N GLU A 22 -14.34 -9.81 0.70
CA GLU A 22 -12.98 -9.77 1.27
C GLU A 22 -12.96 -10.15 2.77
N MET A 23 -14.01 -9.82 3.52
CA MET A 23 -14.17 -10.26 4.91
C MET A 23 -14.65 -11.72 5.00
N GLY A 24 -15.50 -12.16 4.08
CA GLY A 24 -16.05 -13.50 4.07
C GLY A 24 -15.00 -14.59 3.92
N THR A 25 -13.99 -14.36 3.08
CA THR A 25 -12.91 -15.34 2.83
C THR A 25 -12.12 -15.67 4.10
N PRO A 26 -11.50 -14.73 4.83
CA PRO A 26 -10.76 -15.02 6.05
C PRO A 26 -11.66 -15.58 7.16
N LEU A 27 -12.90 -15.10 7.28
CA LEU A 27 -13.88 -15.64 8.23
C LEU A 27 -14.20 -17.11 7.93
N SER A 28 -14.40 -17.48 6.66
CA SER A 28 -14.64 -18.86 6.26
C SER A 28 -13.45 -19.76 6.59
N VAL A 29 -12.22 -19.30 6.34
CA VAL A 29 -11.01 -20.06 6.72
C VAL A 29 -10.96 -20.27 8.22
N LEU A 30 -11.16 -19.21 9.02
CA LEU A 30 -11.19 -19.30 10.49
C LEU A 30 -12.26 -20.28 10.96
N THR A 31 -13.47 -20.25 10.38
CA THR A 31 -14.56 -21.15 10.73
C THR A 31 -14.19 -22.60 10.46
N VAL A 32 -13.64 -22.89 9.27
CA VAL A 32 -13.22 -24.27 8.91
C VAL A 32 -12.16 -24.79 9.87
N TYR A 33 -11.18 -23.97 10.26
CA TYR A 33 -10.15 -24.37 11.21
C TYR A 33 -10.71 -24.59 12.62
N LEU A 34 -11.63 -23.72 13.08
CA LEU A 34 -12.29 -23.87 14.37
C LEU A 34 -13.15 -25.13 14.46
N ASP A 35 -13.95 -25.38 13.40
CA ASP A 35 -14.77 -26.60 13.31
C ASP A 35 -13.89 -27.84 13.29
N GLY A 36 -12.82 -27.83 12.48
CA GLY A 36 -11.85 -28.93 12.40
C GLY A 36 -11.13 -29.21 13.73
N LEU A 37 -10.81 -28.18 14.51
CA LEU A 37 -10.27 -28.33 15.86
C LEU A 37 -11.28 -28.93 16.84
N GLN A 38 -12.54 -28.51 16.74
CA GLN A 38 -13.63 -29.00 17.58
C GLN A 38 -13.91 -30.50 17.29
N ASP A 39 -13.90 -30.88 16.03
CA ASP A 39 -14.19 -32.25 15.59
C ASP A 39 -12.95 -33.17 15.67
N GLY A 40 -11.80 -32.66 16.04
CA GLY A 40 -10.52 -33.38 16.09
C GLY A 40 -9.97 -33.76 14.71
N ALA A 41 -10.45 -33.14 13.64
CA ALA A 41 -9.93 -33.28 12.27
C ALA A 41 -8.69 -32.45 12.00
N VAL A 42 -8.47 -31.41 12.80
CA VAL A 42 -7.29 -30.52 12.78
C VAL A 42 -6.70 -30.48 14.17
N ASP A 43 -5.37 -30.63 14.27
CA ASP A 43 -4.66 -30.48 15.52
C ASP A 43 -4.24 -29.03 15.76
N TRP A 44 -4.29 -28.61 17.04
CA TRP A 44 -3.67 -27.35 17.44
C TRP A 44 -2.15 -27.47 17.41
N ASN A 45 -1.53 -26.83 16.47
CA ASN A 45 -0.07 -26.76 16.31
C ASN A 45 0.36 -25.39 15.77
N ASN A 46 1.68 -25.18 15.65
CA ASN A 46 2.21 -23.90 15.17
C ASN A 46 1.70 -23.51 13.79
N ALA A 47 1.52 -24.48 12.87
CA ALA A 47 1.01 -24.18 11.53
C ALA A 47 -0.45 -23.70 11.58
N THR A 48 -1.31 -24.41 12.34
CA THR A 48 -2.70 -23.99 12.57
C THR A 48 -2.78 -22.62 13.19
N HIS A 49 -1.97 -22.37 14.23
CA HIS A 49 -1.89 -21.07 14.88
C HIS A 49 -1.50 -19.96 13.89
N THR A 50 -0.45 -20.18 13.10
CA THR A 50 0.03 -19.22 12.10
C THR A 50 -1.07 -18.89 11.09
N ILE A 51 -1.72 -19.90 10.52
CA ILE A 51 -2.80 -19.68 9.54
C ILE A 51 -3.92 -18.83 10.14
N MET A 52 -4.37 -19.16 11.36
CA MET A 52 -5.45 -18.41 12.02
C MET A 52 -5.01 -16.98 12.38
N ALA A 53 -3.80 -16.79 12.87
CA ALA A 53 -3.23 -15.47 13.18
C ALA A 53 -3.12 -14.60 11.93
N ASP A 54 -2.72 -15.17 10.80
CA ASP A 54 -2.65 -14.47 9.52
C ASP A 54 -4.04 -13.99 9.04
N GLN A 55 -5.08 -14.84 9.21
CA GLN A 55 -6.45 -14.44 8.85
C GLN A 55 -6.98 -13.33 9.76
N LEU A 56 -6.69 -13.37 11.07
CA LEU A 56 -7.04 -12.31 12.00
C LEU A 56 -6.32 -11.00 11.65
N THR A 57 -5.03 -11.06 11.36
CA THR A 57 -4.23 -9.91 10.94
C THR A 57 -4.80 -9.30 9.65
N ARG A 58 -5.22 -10.14 8.69
CA ARG A 58 -5.86 -9.67 7.46
C ARG A 58 -7.18 -8.96 7.74
N LEU A 59 -8.02 -9.50 8.61
CA LEU A 59 -9.30 -8.86 9.02
C LEU A 59 -9.07 -7.53 9.71
N THR A 60 -8.10 -7.47 10.64
CA THR A 60 -7.75 -6.23 11.33
C THR A 60 -7.32 -5.15 10.34
N ARG A 61 -6.45 -5.47 9.38
CA ARG A 61 -6.05 -4.52 8.32
C ARG A 61 -7.23 -4.04 7.48
N LEU A 62 -8.16 -4.93 7.11
CA LEU A 62 -9.36 -4.53 6.38
C LEU A 62 -10.23 -3.56 7.17
N MET A 63 -10.37 -3.74 8.50
CA MET A 63 -11.10 -2.83 9.37
C MET A 63 -10.41 -1.45 9.46
N GLU A 64 -9.09 -1.44 9.62
CA GLU A 64 -8.29 -0.21 9.63
C GLU A 64 -8.41 0.54 8.30
N ASP A 65 -8.33 -0.18 7.18
CA ASP A 65 -8.50 0.37 5.84
C ASP A 65 -9.88 1.03 5.65
N ILE A 66 -10.94 0.43 6.17
CA ILE A 66 -12.30 1.00 6.11
C ILE A 66 -12.40 2.29 6.93
N ASP A 67 -11.84 2.30 8.14
CA ASP A 67 -11.82 3.48 9.00
C ASP A 67 -11.02 4.62 8.36
N ASP A 68 -9.84 4.32 7.81
CA ASP A 68 -9.01 5.28 7.09
C ASP A 68 -9.72 5.88 5.85
N VAL A 69 -10.45 5.06 5.08
CA VAL A 69 -11.28 5.55 3.98
C VAL A 69 -12.37 6.49 4.48
N SER A 70 -13.02 6.15 5.60
CA SER A 70 -14.06 6.97 6.20
C SER A 70 -13.51 8.32 6.65
N ARG A 71 -12.37 8.32 7.38
CA ARG A 71 -11.69 9.54 7.85
C ARG A 71 -11.16 10.40 6.71
N ALA A 72 -10.65 9.78 5.65
CA ALA A 72 -10.21 10.49 4.45
C ALA A 72 -11.38 11.22 3.75
N GLN A 73 -12.60 10.66 3.81
CA GLN A 73 -13.80 11.32 3.29
C GLN A 73 -14.15 12.59 4.05
N GLU A 74 -13.95 12.56 5.36
CA GLU A 74 -14.25 13.67 6.25
C GLU A 74 -13.14 14.72 6.31
N HIS A 75 -12.02 14.54 5.57
CA HIS A 75 -10.79 15.35 5.65
C HIS A 75 -10.26 15.42 7.10
N ARG A 76 -10.42 14.34 7.87
CA ARG A 76 -10.08 14.23 9.30
C ARG A 76 -9.02 13.17 9.57
N ILE A 77 -7.98 13.13 8.75
CA ILE A 77 -6.82 12.29 9.08
C ILE A 77 -5.98 13.09 10.07
N ASP A 78 -6.05 12.73 11.33
CA ASP A 78 -5.14 13.25 12.35
C ASP A 78 -3.80 12.52 12.20
N LEU A 79 -2.72 13.30 12.06
CA LEU A 79 -1.36 12.79 11.90
C LEU A 79 -0.53 13.17 13.12
N ASP A 80 0.21 12.22 13.66
CA ASP A 80 1.26 12.47 14.66
C ASP A 80 2.57 12.76 13.94
N LEU A 81 2.70 14.04 13.51
CA LEU A 81 3.81 14.46 12.68
C LEU A 81 5.10 14.62 13.49
N ALA A 82 6.14 13.91 13.08
CA ALA A 82 7.49 14.05 13.61
C ALA A 82 8.50 14.24 12.47
N GLU A 83 9.63 14.86 12.80
CA GLU A 83 10.72 15.02 11.84
C GLU A 83 11.54 13.74 11.76
N GLU A 84 11.50 13.08 10.59
CA GLU A 84 12.07 11.77 10.36
C GLU A 84 13.11 11.78 9.25
N GLY A 85 14.14 10.92 9.37
CA GLY A 85 15.10 10.66 8.31
C GLY A 85 14.48 9.83 7.21
N LEU A 86 14.41 10.35 5.98
CA LEU A 86 13.79 9.67 4.87
C LEU A 86 14.45 8.32 4.55
N GLY A 87 15.80 8.26 4.64
CA GLY A 87 16.54 7.03 4.43
C GLY A 87 16.14 5.92 5.41
N ASP A 88 16.04 6.25 6.71
CA ASP A 88 15.68 5.30 7.76
C ASP A 88 14.25 4.75 7.56
N LEU A 89 13.31 5.62 7.18
CA LEU A 89 11.94 5.23 6.87
C LEU A 89 11.88 4.20 5.74
N LEU A 90 12.61 4.46 4.64
CA LEU A 90 12.60 3.59 3.46
C LEU A 90 13.33 2.27 3.71
N HIS A 91 14.46 2.28 4.43
CA HIS A 91 15.15 1.05 4.81
C HIS A 91 14.29 0.20 5.76
N THR A 92 13.59 0.83 6.72
CA THR A 92 12.65 0.13 7.61
C THR A 92 11.53 -0.54 6.81
N ALA A 93 10.94 0.16 5.86
CA ALA A 93 9.88 -0.38 5.01
C ALA A 93 10.37 -1.55 4.13
N ALA A 94 11.55 -1.40 3.52
CA ALA A 94 12.15 -2.45 2.69
C ALA A 94 12.51 -3.69 3.52
N ALA A 95 13.08 -3.50 4.72
CA ALA A 95 13.42 -4.61 5.62
C ALA A 95 12.16 -5.39 6.04
N ALA A 96 11.05 -4.69 6.33
CA ALA A 96 9.77 -5.31 6.68
C ALA A 96 9.17 -6.13 5.53
N ALA A 97 9.43 -5.74 4.27
CA ALA A 97 8.94 -6.46 3.10
C ALA A 97 9.88 -7.60 2.65
N GLY A 98 11.12 -7.62 3.10
CA GLY A 98 12.21 -8.43 2.55
C GLY A 98 11.93 -9.93 2.51
N GLU A 99 11.32 -10.51 3.56
CA GLU A 99 10.98 -11.93 3.61
C GLU A 99 10.00 -12.31 2.50
N ALA A 100 8.91 -11.55 2.33
CA ALA A 100 7.90 -11.82 1.30
C ALA A 100 8.47 -11.70 -0.13
N TYR A 101 9.41 -10.77 -0.33
CA TYR A 101 10.10 -10.62 -1.61
C TYR A 101 11.05 -11.79 -1.89
N ALA A 102 11.81 -12.23 -0.88
CA ALA A 102 12.68 -13.40 -0.98
C ALA A 102 11.89 -14.68 -1.27
N ASP A 103 10.76 -14.89 -0.59
CA ASP A 103 9.88 -16.04 -0.78
C ASP A 103 9.30 -16.10 -2.20
N LYS A 104 8.97 -14.96 -2.78
CA LYS A 104 8.49 -14.89 -4.17
C LYS A 104 9.62 -14.93 -5.19
N GLY A 105 10.87 -14.74 -4.79
CA GLY A 105 12.03 -14.64 -5.67
C GLY A 105 12.03 -13.35 -6.49
N VAL A 106 11.60 -12.22 -5.91
CA VAL A 106 11.66 -10.88 -6.49
C VAL A 106 12.75 -10.08 -5.79
N ASP A 107 13.61 -9.42 -6.56
CA ASP A 107 14.69 -8.60 -6.02
C ASP A 107 14.17 -7.24 -5.57
N LEU A 108 14.35 -6.90 -4.28
CA LEU A 108 14.00 -5.60 -3.71
C LEU A 108 15.25 -4.78 -3.45
N GLN A 109 15.41 -3.70 -4.17
CA GLN A 109 16.55 -2.78 -4.05
C GLN A 109 16.13 -1.44 -3.48
N VAL A 110 16.95 -0.93 -2.52
CA VAL A 110 16.90 0.46 -2.08
C VAL A 110 18.14 1.14 -2.59
N GLU A 111 17.99 2.11 -3.50
CA GLU A 111 19.13 2.91 -3.95
C GLU A 111 19.66 3.72 -2.77
N THR A 112 20.98 3.69 -2.59
CA THR A 112 21.62 4.36 -1.46
C THR A 112 21.30 5.86 -1.49
N ILE A 113 20.58 6.29 -0.47
CA ILE A 113 20.27 7.69 -0.28
C ILE A 113 21.44 8.29 0.49
N THR A 114 22.32 8.98 -0.20
CA THR A 114 23.45 9.69 0.40
C THR A 114 23.03 11.00 1.10
N ASP A 115 21.74 11.31 1.09
CA ASP A 115 21.23 12.59 1.55
C ASP A 115 20.58 12.46 2.95
N THR A 116 20.93 13.38 3.83
CA THR A 116 20.32 13.59 5.15
C THR A 116 18.92 14.21 5.05
N ALA A 117 18.18 13.87 3.98
CA ALA A 117 16.83 14.39 3.74
C ALA A 117 15.91 14.06 4.92
N ARG A 118 15.36 15.09 5.53
CA ARG A 118 14.36 14.96 6.60
C ARG A 118 13.00 15.38 6.07
N VAL A 119 11.98 14.70 6.54
CA VAL A 119 10.57 14.96 6.20
C VAL A 119 9.74 15.02 7.47
N LEU A 120 8.70 15.84 7.48
CA LEU A 120 7.74 15.93 8.57
C LEU A 120 6.59 14.96 8.28
N VAL A 121 6.59 13.79 8.92
CA VAL A 121 5.62 12.73 8.65
C VAL A 121 5.21 12.00 9.92
N ASP A 122 4.02 11.41 9.89
CA ASP A 122 3.62 10.36 10.81
C ASP A 122 4.28 9.04 10.36
N ARG A 123 5.20 8.53 11.18
CA ARG A 123 6.01 7.33 10.88
C ARG A 123 5.14 6.11 10.60
N GLN A 124 4.07 5.91 11.39
CA GLN A 124 3.19 4.76 11.24
C GLN A 124 2.40 4.84 9.94
N ARG A 125 1.82 6.00 9.65
CA ARG A 125 1.04 6.23 8.43
C ARG A 125 1.90 6.21 7.17
N PHE A 126 3.11 6.75 7.23
CA PHE A 126 4.07 6.62 6.13
C PHE A 126 4.48 5.16 5.90
N GLY A 127 4.71 4.40 6.98
CA GLY A 127 4.96 2.97 6.92
C GLY A 127 3.81 2.19 6.26
N GLN A 128 2.56 2.54 6.55
CA GLN A 128 1.36 1.99 5.91
C GLN A 128 1.35 2.26 4.40
N VAL A 129 1.67 3.49 3.98
CA VAL A 129 1.80 3.83 2.55
C VAL A 129 2.85 2.96 1.86
N MET A 130 4.05 2.88 2.44
CA MET A 130 5.13 2.07 1.86
C MET A 130 4.77 0.58 1.80
N SER A 131 4.16 0.04 2.86
CA SER A 131 3.66 -1.35 2.88
C SER A 131 2.67 -1.62 1.75
N ASN A 132 1.73 -0.71 1.52
CA ASN A 132 0.75 -0.83 0.44
C ASN A 132 1.42 -0.79 -0.95
N LEU A 133 2.36 0.13 -1.17
CA LEU A 133 3.05 0.25 -2.44
C LEU A 133 3.96 -0.96 -2.70
N LEU A 134 4.71 -1.42 -1.70
CA LEU A 134 5.59 -2.58 -1.83
C LEU A 134 4.81 -3.87 -2.01
N SER A 135 3.70 -4.07 -1.28
CA SER A 135 2.85 -5.25 -1.48
C SER A 135 2.19 -5.25 -2.87
N ASN A 136 1.82 -4.07 -3.38
CA ASN A 136 1.29 -3.93 -4.74
C ASN A 136 2.36 -4.25 -5.79
N ALA A 137 3.56 -3.68 -5.65
CA ALA A 137 4.69 -3.97 -6.54
C ALA A 137 5.05 -5.47 -6.52
N LEU A 138 5.16 -6.07 -5.32
CA LEU A 138 5.42 -7.51 -5.19
C LEU A 138 4.34 -8.34 -5.88
N ARG A 139 3.07 -8.00 -5.73
CA ARG A 139 1.95 -8.73 -6.33
C ARG A 139 2.08 -8.79 -7.84
N HIS A 140 2.38 -7.67 -8.48
CA HIS A 140 2.38 -7.51 -9.94
C HIS A 140 3.74 -7.78 -10.60
N THR A 141 4.79 -8.06 -9.82
CA THR A 141 6.11 -8.44 -10.33
C THR A 141 6.24 -9.96 -10.32
N PRO A 142 6.53 -10.62 -11.45
CA PRO A 142 6.75 -12.07 -11.49
C PRO A 142 8.03 -12.47 -10.74
N ALA A 143 8.15 -13.76 -10.39
CA ALA A 143 9.40 -14.30 -9.85
C ALA A 143 10.57 -14.05 -10.82
N GLY A 144 11.71 -13.64 -10.29
CA GLY A 144 12.88 -13.22 -11.06
C GLY A 144 12.86 -11.75 -11.50
N GLY A 145 11.76 -11.02 -11.23
CA GLY A 145 11.66 -9.58 -11.48
C GLY A 145 12.30 -8.74 -10.37
N GLN A 146 12.22 -7.43 -10.52
CA GLN A 146 12.87 -6.46 -9.64
C GLN A 146 11.92 -5.33 -9.22
N VAL A 147 12.02 -4.91 -7.96
CA VAL A 147 11.40 -3.69 -7.44
C VAL A 147 12.49 -2.79 -6.87
N ARG A 148 12.47 -1.51 -7.22
CA ARG A 148 13.46 -0.53 -6.81
C ARG A 148 12.80 0.65 -6.10
N ILE A 149 13.35 1.00 -4.94
CA ILE A 149 13.04 2.24 -4.23
C ILE A 149 14.18 3.21 -4.48
N SER A 150 13.88 4.40 -4.99
CA SER A 150 14.88 5.47 -5.16
C SER A 150 14.34 6.80 -4.67
N VAL A 151 15.26 7.70 -4.28
CA VAL A 151 14.92 9.05 -3.86
C VAL A 151 15.70 10.06 -4.68
N HIS A 152 14.98 11.08 -5.12
CA HIS A 152 15.55 12.22 -5.83
C HIS A 152 15.08 13.52 -5.19
N ARG A 153 15.94 14.53 -5.14
CA ARG A 153 15.53 15.88 -4.78
C ARG A 153 14.98 16.62 -5.99
N GLN A 154 13.82 17.25 -5.84
CA GLN A 154 13.29 18.20 -6.80
C GLN A 154 13.40 19.62 -6.21
N GLY A 155 14.45 20.34 -6.62
CA GLY A 155 14.80 21.61 -6.00
C GLY A 155 15.28 21.45 -4.55
N ALA A 156 15.15 22.51 -3.76
CA ALA A 156 15.64 22.54 -2.38
C ALA A 156 14.63 21.99 -1.35
N SER A 157 13.35 21.91 -1.70
CA SER A 157 12.27 21.73 -0.72
C SER A 157 11.42 20.47 -0.95
N THR A 158 11.76 19.62 -1.91
CA THR A 158 10.89 18.48 -2.26
C THR A 158 11.70 17.22 -2.45
N ALA A 159 11.25 16.12 -1.81
CA ALA A 159 11.71 14.76 -2.10
C ALA A 159 10.73 14.08 -3.06
N LEU A 160 11.28 13.37 -4.05
CA LEU A 160 10.57 12.44 -4.90
C LEU A 160 11.02 11.03 -4.53
N ILE A 161 10.11 10.21 -4.06
CA ILE A 161 10.35 8.80 -3.76
C ILE A 161 9.69 8.00 -4.87
N HIS A 162 10.47 7.18 -5.56
CA HIS A 162 9.97 6.29 -6.59
C HIS A 162 9.97 4.85 -6.07
N VAL A 163 8.85 4.17 -6.25
CA VAL A 163 8.75 2.72 -6.14
C VAL A 163 8.48 2.21 -7.54
N ALA A 164 9.50 1.63 -8.17
CA ALA A 164 9.47 1.16 -9.54
C ALA A 164 9.53 -0.37 -9.59
N ASP A 165 8.63 -0.97 -10.34
CA ASP A 165 8.63 -2.41 -10.65
C ASP A 165 8.82 -2.65 -12.15
N ASP A 166 9.33 -3.84 -12.50
CA ASP A 166 9.44 -4.33 -13.88
C ASP A 166 8.35 -5.35 -14.23
N GLY A 167 7.22 -5.28 -13.53
CA GLY A 167 6.13 -6.23 -13.58
C GLY A 167 5.16 -6.09 -14.75
N GLU A 168 3.91 -6.47 -14.49
CA GLU A 168 2.83 -6.55 -15.49
C GLU A 168 2.50 -5.19 -16.16
N GLY A 169 2.89 -4.07 -15.53
CA GLY A 169 2.56 -2.72 -15.98
C GLY A 169 1.06 -2.41 -15.87
N ILE A 170 0.69 -1.18 -16.20
CA ILE A 170 -0.68 -0.68 -16.08
C ILE A 170 -1.17 -0.23 -17.46
N PRO A 171 -2.31 -0.75 -17.95
CA PRO A 171 -2.93 -0.26 -19.17
C PRO A 171 -3.24 1.24 -19.10
N PRO A 172 -3.08 2.01 -20.20
CA PRO A 172 -3.28 3.47 -20.18
C PRO A 172 -4.69 3.91 -19.75
N ASP A 173 -5.70 3.15 -20.10
CA ASP A 173 -7.09 3.36 -19.71
C ASP A 173 -7.36 3.12 -18.22
N GLN A 174 -6.52 2.37 -17.55
CA GLN A 174 -6.61 2.08 -16.11
C GLN A 174 -5.85 3.07 -15.24
N LEU A 175 -4.77 3.69 -15.76
CA LEU A 175 -3.91 4.61 -14.99
C LEU A 175 -4.68 5.74 -14.29
N GLY A 176 -5.73 6.26 -14.92
CA GLY A 176 -6.57 7.30 -14.34
C GLY A 176 -7.41 6.84 -13.14
N HIS A 177 -7.63 5.54 -13.02
CA HIS A 177 -8.59 4.94 -12.09
C HIS A 177 -7.95 4.17 -10.92
N ILE A 178 -6.65 3.85 -10.99
CA ILE A 178 -5.99 2.99 -9.97
C ILE A 178 -6.02 3.55 -8.55
N PHE A 179 -6.24 4.87 -8.39
CA PHE A 179 -6.40 5.51 -7.09
C PHE A 179 -7.87 5.70 -6.70
N GLU A 180 -8.80 5.31 -7.56
CA GLU A 180 -10.22 5.29 -7.22
C GLU A 180 -10.50 4.16 -6.25
N ARG A 181 -11.46 4.38 -5.38
CA ARG A 181 -11.83 3.40 -4.33
C ARG A 181 -12.36 2.14 -4.97
N PHE A 182 -11.90 1.00 -4.45
CA PHE A 182 -12.34 -0.34 -4.88
C PHE A 182 -12.07 -0.63 -6.35
N TYR A 183 -11.26 0.21 -7.01
CA TYR A 183 -10.86 -0.05 -8.37
C TYR A 183 -9.93 -1.27 -8.40
N ARG A 184 -10.31 -2.24 -9.21
CA ARG A 184 -9.51 -3.43 -9.51
C ARG A 184 -9.50 -3.60 -11.02
N GLY A 185 -8.33 -3.66 -11.62
CA GLY A 185 -8.21 -3.99 -13.04
C GLY A 185 -8.81 -5.38 -13.35
N ASP A 186 -9.29 -5.59 -14.56
CA ASP A 186 -9.99 -6.83 -14.95
C ASP A 186 -9.15 -8.11 -14.71
N ALA A 187 -7.84 -8.03 -14.87
CA ALA A 187 -6.92 -9.14 -14.59
C ALA A 187 -6.80 -9.49 -13.09
N ALA A 188 -7.08 -8.53 -12.20
CA ALA A 188 -7.05 -8.74 -10.75
C ALA A 188 -8.36 -9.30 -10.19
N ARG A 189 -9.47 -9.19 -10.94
CA ARG A 189 -10.77 -9.78 -10.57
C ARG A 189 -10.80 -11.30 -10.68
N SER A 190 -9.96 -11.87 -11.52
CA SER A 190 -9.92 -13.31 -11.79
C SER A 190 -8.96 -14.12 -10.90
N ARG A 191 -8.21 -13.47 -10.03
CA ARG A 191 -7.24 -14.12 -9.12
C ARG A 191 -7.71 -13.94 -7.67
N ASP A 192 -7.91 -15.05 -6.96
CA ASP A 192 -8.40 -15.12 -5.57
C ASP A 192 -7.50 -14.40 -4.51
N ASN A 193 -6.32 -13.93 -4.90
CA ASN A 193 -5.35 -13.25 -4.03
C ASN A 193 -5.36 -11.71 -4.17
N GLY A 194 -6.44 -11.11 -4.68
CA GLY A 194 -6.55 -9.66 -4.83
C GLY A 194 -6.94 -8.98 -3.51
N GLY A 195 -6.26 -7.92 -3.09
CA GLY A 195 -6.69 -7.06 -1.97
C GLY A 195 -7.93 -6.23 -2.32
N ALA A 196 -8.57 -5.63 -1.32
CA ALA A 196 -9.85 -4.88 -1.40
C ALA A 196 -9.87 -3.69 -2.39
N GLY A 197 -8.79 -3.36 -3.08
CA GLY A 197 -8.71 -2.18 -3.97
C GLY A 197 -8.73 -0.84 -3.23
N ILE A 198 -8.41 -0.88 -1.93
CA ILE A 198 -8.47 0.29 -1.04
C ILE A 198 -7.06 0.87 -0.81
N GLY A 199 -6.03 0.03 -0.80
CA GLY A 199 -4.68 0.40 -0.37
C GLY A 199 -4.08 1.60 -1.12
N LEU A 200 -4.23 1.69 -2.46
CA LEU A 200 -3.73 2.83 -3.23
C LEU A 200 -4.53 4.12 -2.96
N THR A 201 -5.83 4.00 -2.74
CA THR A 201 -6.69 5.14 -2.36
C THR A 201 -6.29 5.71 -1.01
N ILE A 202 -6.09 4.83 -0.01
CA ILE A 202 -5.61 5.23 1.32
C ILE A 202 -4.21 5.84 1.23
N SER A 203 -3.30 5.20 0.49
CA SER A 203 -1.95 5.71 0.31
C SER A 203 -1.95 7.13 -0.26
N LYS A 204 -2.81 7.40 -1.24
CA LYS A 204 -2.97 8.75 -1.81
C LYS A 204 -3.50 9.74 -0.78
N ALA A 205 -4.55 9.39 -0.04
CA ALA A 205 -5.14 10.25 0.98
C ALA A 205 -4.14 10.55 2.12
N LEU A 206 -3.38 9.55 2.58
CA LEU A 206 -2.36 9.71 3.60
C LEU A 206 -1.23 10.63 3.11
N ILE A 207 -0.72 10.45 1.90
CA ILE A 207 0.31 11.33 1.34
C ILE A 207 -0.21 12.77 1.14
N GLU A 208 -1.46 12.94 0.71
CA GLU A 208 -2.11 14.26 0.62
C GLU A 208 -2.26 14.90 2.00
N ALA A 209 -2.60 14.14 3.05
CA ALA A 209 -2.65 14.63 4.43
C ALA A 209 -1.26 15.08 4.94
N HIS A 210 -0.16 14.46 4.49
CA HIS A 210 1.21 14.90 4.74
C HIS A 210 1.65 16.11 3.89
N GLY A 211 0.74 16.74 3.13
CA GLY A 211 1.06 17.86 2.23
C GLY A 211 1.79 17.44 0.95
N GLY A 212 1.78 16.16 0.63
CA GLY A 212 2.42 15.58 -0.55
C GLY A 212 1.47 15.23 -1.68
N THR A 213 1.97 14.48 -2.67
CA THR A 213 1.15 13.91 -3.75
C THR A 213 1.64 12.51 -4.08
N LEU A 214 0.72 11.62 -4.47
CA LEU A 214 1.01 10.28 -4.97
C LEU A 214 0.48 10.15 -6.41
N THR A 215 1.37 9.76 -7.32
CA THR A 215 1.05 9.54 -8.74
C THR A 215 1.62 8.21 -9.22
N ALA A 216 1.13 7.72 -10.35
CA ALA A 216 1.68 6.54 -11.00
C ALA A 216 1.88 6.78 -12.49
N THR A 217 2.88 6.13 -13.05
CA THR A 217 3.14 6.08 -14.48
C THR A 217 3.47 4.64 -14.88
N SER A 218 3.11 4.28 -16.12
CA SER A 218 3.48 3.00 -16.71
C SER A 218 3.59 3.19 -18.22
N PRO A 219 4.63 2.62 -18.86
CA PRO A 219 4.72 2.61 -20.33
C PRO A 219 3.70 1.67 -20.99
N GLY A 220 2.93 0.92 -20.20
CA GLY A 220 1.93 -0.02 -20.67
C GLY A 220 2.16 -1.46 -20.20
N PRO A 221 1.30 -2.40 -20.63
CA PRO A 221 1.39 -3.80 -20.23
C PRO A 221 2.75 -4.43 -20.48
N GLY A 222 3.26 -5.19 -19.50
CA GLY A 222 4.56 -5.87 -19.56
C GLY A 222 5.78 -4.96 -19.43
N ARG A 223 5.60 -3.69 -19.04
CA ARG A 223 6.68 -2.71 -18.93
C ARG A 223 6.82 -2.10 -17.54
N GLY A 224 6.24 -2.74 -16.53
CA GLY A 224 6.27 -2.28 -15.15
C GLY A 224 5.52 -0.99 -14.90
N ALA A 225 5.61 -0.51 -13.67
CA ALA A 225 5.01 0.73 -13.22
C ALA A 225 5.97 1.48 -12.29
N VAL A 226 5.74 2.80 -12.16
CA VAL A 226 6.46 3.65 -11.21
C VAL A 226 5.43 4.44 -10.42
N PHE A 227 5.40 4.21 -9.11
CA PHE A 227 4.66 5.02 -8.16
C PHE A 227 5.58 6.11 -7.62
N THR A 228 5.15 7.36 -7.71
CA THR A 228 5.94 8.53 -7.29
C THR A 228 5.23 9.23 -6.14
N LEU A 229 5.87 9.24 -4.97
CA LEU A 229 5.47 10.05 -3.83
C LEU A 229 6.29 11.33 -3.86
N ARG A 230 5.61 12.45 -3.72
CA ARG A 230 6.23 13.76 -3.58
C ARG A 230 5.93 14.28 -2.18
N LEU A 231 6.97 14.59 -1.40
CA LEU A 231 6.85 15.10 -0.04
C LEU A 231 7.66 16.39 0.12
N PRO A 232 7.16 17.35 0.91
CA PRO A 232 7.97 18.50 1.33
C PRO A 232 9.12 18.02 2.22
N LEU A 233 10.31 18.53 1.96
CA LEU A 233 11.47 18.38 2.84
C LEU A 233 11.34 19.34 4.02
N SER A 234 11.77 18.90 5.19
CA SER A 234 11.99 19.81 6.31
C SER A 234 13.08 20.83 5.94
N PRO A 235 12.95 22.10 6.35
CA PRO A 235 14.01 23.05 6.16
C PRO A 235 15.28 22.54 6.85
N PRO A 236 16.47 22.77 6.26
CA PRO A 236 17.72 22.38 6.90
C PRO A 236 17.83 23.06 8.26
N ASP A 237 18.29 22.31 9.27
CA ASP A 237 18.54 22.86 10.60
C ASP A 237 19.43 24.11 10.48
N SER A 238 19.01 25.20 11.12
CA SER A 238 19.67 26.52 11.05
C SER A 238 21.13 26.50 11.55
N GLU A 239 21.60 25.40 12.13
CA GLU A 239 22.97 25.21 12.59
C GLU A 239 23.95 24.73 11.50
N GLU A 240 23.49 24.15 10.42
CA GLU A 240 24.36 23.62 9.33
C GLU A 240 24.63 24.70 8.24
N ALA A 241 23.81 25.71 8.16
CA ALA A 241 23.99 26.86 7.23
C ALA A 241 25.04 27.87 7.68
N ALA A 242 25.66 27.66 8.84
CA ALA A 242 26.65 28.62 9.44
C ALA A 242 28.08 28.04 9.53
N ARG A 243 28.38 26.95 8.81
CA ARG A 243 29.75 26.38 8.75
C ARG A 243 30.35 26.41 7.36
#